data_224b0c7ced07856b2d4c0f87efe65463
#
_entry.id   224b0c7ced07856b2d4c0f87efe65463
#
_cell.length_a   1.000
_cell.length_b   1.000
_cell.length_c   1.000
_cell.angle_alpha   90.00
_cell.angle_beta   90.00
_cell.angle_gamma   90.00
#
_symmetry.space_group_name_H-M   'P 1'
#
loop_
_entity.id
_entity.type
_entity.pdbx_description
1 polymer ?
#
loop_
_entity_poly.entity_id
_entity_poly.type
_entity_poly.pdbx_seq_one_letter_code
_entity_poly.pdbx_strand_id
1 'polypeptide(L)'
;MNLNLLNYKIKRKKIRPGRGIGSGKGKTSGRGHKGQKSRSGVAIKSFEGGQMPLYRRLPKRGFNPIANNDLAIINLEQIQKYISKNKLKTGSTINLNELKKNKIIKNKIKKVKLLGNVDIKDKIDIEVNFISKSAKEKIEKTGGSIKLLN
;
A
#
# COMPACT_ATOMS: atom_id res chain seq x y z
N MET A 1 27.70 10.13 -8.16
CA MET A 1 27.24 8.70 -8.14
C MET A 1 25.77 8.68 -7.80
N ASN A 2 24.89 8.27 -8.72
CA ASN A 2 23.45 8.21 -8.45
C ASN A 2 23.11 6.90 -7.74
N LEU A 3 22.72 6.96 -6.48
CA LEU A 3 22.32 5.82 -5.66
C LEU A 3 21.16 5.00 -6.29
N ASN A 4 20.35 5.64 -7.12
CA ASN A 4 19.25 5.00 -7.84
C ASN A 4 19.70 3.99 -8.93
N LEU A 5 20.97 4.00 -9.32
CA LEU A 5 21.55 3.09 -10.31
C LEU A 5 22.17 1.82 -9.68
N LEU A 6 22.15 1.71 -8.35
CA LEU A 6 22.65 0.54 -7.66
C LEU A 6 21.64 -0.62 -7.75
N ASN A 7 21.71 -1.36 -8.84
CA ASN A 7 20.92 -2.60 -9.04
C ASN A 7 21.45 -3.80 -8.23
N TYR A 8 22.02 -3.56 -7.05
CA TYR A 8 22.58 -4.64 -6.24
C TYR A 8 21.51 -5.30 -5.38
N LYS A 9 20.99 -6.43 -5.84
CA LYS A 9 20.14 -7.30 -5.01
C LYS A 9 21.02 -8.00 -3.97
N ILE A 10 21.03 -7.53 -2.75
CA ILE A 10 21.66 -8.22 -1.61
C ILE A 10 20.90 -9.53 -1.36
N LYS A 11 21.39 -10.63 -1.92
CA LYS A 11 20.87 -11.97 -1.59
C LYS A 11 21.34 -12.34 -0.17
N ARG A 12 20.46 -12.23 0.80
CA ARG A 12 20.73 -12.75 2.16
C ARG A 12 20.84 -14.27 2.08
N LYS A 13 21.97 -14.81 2.56
CA LYS A 13 22.16 -16.27 2.65
C LYS A 13 21.11 -16.84 3.62
N LYS A 14 20.47 -17.94 3.23
CA LYS A 14 19.51 -18.65 4.08
C LYS A 14 20.28 -19.28 5.25
N ILE A 15 19.94 -18.89 6.47
CA ILE A 15 20.56 -19.40 7.70
C ILE A 15 19.79 -20.65 8.14
N ARG A 16 20.52 -21.74 8.36
CA ARG A 16 19.97 -22.99 8.92
C ARG A 16 20.55 -23.21 10.31
N PRO A 17 19.85 -22.79 11.39
CA PRO A 17 20.34 -22.96 12.75
C PRO A 17 20.39 -24.44 13.15
N GLY A 18 21.34 -24.80 14.05
CA GLY A 18 21.51 -26.18 14.54
C GLY A 18 22.12 -27.14 13.52
N ARG A 19 22.86 -26.67 12.52
CA ARG A 19 23.51 -27.52 11.50
C ARG A 19 25.00 -27.37 11.49
N GLY A 20 25.63 -27.65 12.65
CA GLY A 20 27.07 -27.69 12.81
C GLY A 20 27.72 -26.37 13.22
N ILE A 21 28.95 -26.44 13.70
CA ILE A 21 29.71 -25.31 14.25
C ILE A 21 30.05 -24.30 13.16
N GLY A 22 30.40 -24.76 11.95
CA GLY A 22 30.75 -23.89 10.84
C GLY A 22 29.65 -22.97 10.35
N SER A 23 28.38 -23.23 10.73
CA SER A 23 27.25 -22.33 10.42
C SER A 23 27.21 -21.08 11.30
N GLY A 24 28.03 -20.98 12.36
CA GLY A 24 27.99 -19.94 13.38
C GLY A 24 26.75 -19.99 14.28
N LYS A 25 25.80 -20.89 14.02
CA LYS A 25 24.58 -21.12 14.81
C LYS A 25 24.33 -22.60 15.08
N GLY A 26 25.42 -23.35 15.32
CA GLY A 26 25.37 -24.75 15.78
C GLY A 26 24.93 -24.87 17.25
N LYS A 27 24.97 -26.08 17.77
CA LYS A 27 24.67 -26.44 19.18
C LYS A 27 23.29 -25.90 19.62
N THR A 28 23.23 -24.76 20.30
CA THR A 28 21.99 -24.17 20.83
C THR A 28 21.15 -23.37 19.81
N SER A 29 21.56 -23.36 18.56
CA SER A 29 20.87 -22.63 17.47
C SER A 29 20.70 -21.12 17.71
N GLY A 30 21.54 -20.51 18.54
CA GLY A 30 21.49 -19.11 18.93
C GLY A 30 20.46 -18.78 20.02
N ARG A 31 19.87 -19.80 20.68
CA ARG A 31 18.93 -19.61 21.79
C ARG A 31 19.57 -19.52 23.16
N GLY A 32 20.88 -19.83 23.28
CA GLY A 32 21.58 -19.95 24.56
C GLY A 32 21.23 -21.25 25.28
N HIS A 33 21.52 -21.31 26.57
CA HIS A 33 21.36 -22.53 27.36
C HIS A 33 20.01 -22.56 28.08
N LYS A 34 19.99 -22.32 29.35
CA LYS A 34 18.79 -22.39 30.19
C LYS A 34 17.86 -21.15 30.00
N GLY A 35 16.63 -21.23 30.47
CA GLY A 35 15.67 -20.14 30.50
C GLY A 35 14.49 -20.33 29.56
N GLN A 36 13.52 -19.46 29.70
CA GLN A 36 12.24 -19.55 28.98
C GLN A 36 12.42 -19.40 27.47
N LYS A 37 13.30 -18.51 27.00
CA LYS A 37 13.55 -18.27 25.58
C LYS A 37 14.28 -19.42 24.86
N SER A 38 14.93 -20.31 25.57
CA SER A 38 15.62 -21.47 24.97
C SER A 38 14.70 -22.65 24.69
N ARG A 39 13.48 -22.66 25.23
CA ARG A 39 12.49 -23.72 25.09
C ARG A 39 11.48 -23.39 23.98
N SER A 40 10.83 -24.42 23.43
CA SER A 40 9.79 -24.25 22.43
C SER A 40 8.46 -23.86 23.07
N GLY A 41 7.59 -23.18 22.32
CA GLY A 41 6.20 -22.92 22.69
C GLY A 41 5.95 -21.76 23.67
N VAL A 42 6.98 -21.10 24.16
CA VAL A 42 6.79 -20.01 25.13
C VAL A 42 7.10 -18.66 24.50
N ALA A 43 6.06 -17.87 24.31
CA ALA A 43 6.19 -16.49 23.85
C ALA A 43 6.20 -15.55 25.06
N ILE A 44 7.36 -14.94 25.34
CA ILE A 44 7.49 -13.89 26.35
C ILE A 44 7.11 -12.57 25.69
N LYS A 45 5.90 -12.13 25.89
CA LYS A 45 5.44 -10.83 25.39
C LYS A 45 5.11 -9.94 26.60
N SER A 46 5.83 -8.83 26.71
CA SER A 46 5.50 -7.75 27.66
C SER A 46 5.30 -8.21 29.12
N PHE A 47 6.01 -9.25 29.56
CA PHE A 47 5.99 -9.68 30.95
C PHE A 47 7.00 -8.85 31.75
N GLU A 48 6.53 -8.13 32.76
CA GLU A 48 7.31 -7.21 33.58
C GLU A 48 7.49 -7.77 35.01
N GLY A 49 7.78 -9.08 35.17
CA GLY A 49 8.05 -9.71 36.46
C GLY A 49 6.87 -9.76 37.43
N GLY A 50 5.66 -9.64 36.99
CA GLY A 50 4.43 -9.55 37.81
C GLY A 50 3.87 -8.13 37.94
N GLN A 51 4.67 -7.09 37.68
CA GLN A 51 4.21 -5.73 37.57
C GLN A 51 3.22 -5.59 36.41
N MET A 52 2.18 -4.77 36.58
CA MET A 52 1.21 -4.50 35.51
C MET A 52 1.92 -3.96 34.25
N PRO A 53 1.80 -4.61 33.10
CA PRO A 53 2.47 -4.18 31.87
C PRO A 53 2.08 -2.76 31.44
N LEU A 54 3.00 -2.03 30.83
CA LEU A 54 2.81 -0.62 30.43
C LEU A 54 1.54 -0.41 29.61
N TYR A 55 1.22 -1.32 28.69
CA TYR A 55 0.02 -1.20 27.85
C TYR A 55 -1.30 -1.31 28.64
N ARG A 56 -1.29 -1.84 29.86
CA ARG A 56 -2.45 -1.84 30.77
C ARG A 56 -2.48 -0.60 31.67
N ARG A 57 -1.33 -0.01 31.96
CA ARG A 57 -1.23 1.22 32.77
C ARG A 57 -1.64 2.46 32.00
N LEU A 58 -1.47 2.45 30.68
CA LEU A 58 -1.83 3.57 29.82
C LEU A 58 -3.35 3.63 29.63
N PRO A 59 -3.95 4.83 29.68
CA PRO A 59 -5.37 4.99 29.39
C PRO A 59 -5.67 4.62 27.93
N LYS A 60 -6.80 3.96 27.71
CA LYS A 60 -7.32 3.67 26.37
C LYS A 60 -7.70 4.98 25.69
N ARG A 61 -7.26 5.18 24.46
CA ARG A 61 -7.59 6.38 23.68
C ARG A 61 -8.16 6.00 22.32
N GLY A 62 -9.07 6.85 21.84
CA GLY A 62 -9.61 6.81 20.51
C GLY A 62 -10.63 5.70 20.28
N PHE A 63 -11.08 5.63 19.06
CA PHE A 63 -11.98 4.62 18.54
C PHE A 63 -11.51 4.22 17.14
N ASN A 64 -11.89 3.06 16.66
CA ASN A 64 -11.64 2.65 15.29
C ASN A 64 -12.72 3.25 14.40
N PRO A 65 -12.40 4.24 13.54
CA PRO A 65 -13.38 4.78 12.62
C PRO A 65 -13.83 3.70 11.64
N ILE A 66 -15.10 3.72 11.29
CA ILE A 66 -15.63 2.83 10.24
C ILE A 66 -14.93 3.20 8.94
N ALA A 67 -14.15 2.28 8.39
CA ALA A 67 -13.45 2.50 7.13
C ALA A 67 -14.48 2.70 6.01
N ASN A 68 -14.39 3.84 5.32
CA ASN A 68 -15.24 4.14 4.17
C ASN A 68 -14.72 3.34 2.95
N ASN A 69 -15.07 2.05 2.90
CA ASN A 69 -14.61 1.13 1.86
C ASN A 69 -15.26 1.37 0.49
N ASP A 70 -16.18 2.32 0.41
CA ASP A 70 -16.94 2.62 -0.81
C ASP A 70 -16.25 3.63 -1.73
N LEU A 71 -15.18 4.30 -1.26
CA LEU A 71 -14.44 5.31 -1.99
C LEU A 71 -13.11 4.76 -2.49
N ALA A 72 -12.85 4.84 -3.79
CA ALA A 72 -11.54 4.64 -4.38
C ALA A 72 -10.85 5.98 -4.65
N ILE A 73 -9.56 6.04 -4.38
CA ILE A 73 -8.71 7.18 -4.72
C ILE A 73 -7.82 6.75 -5.88
N ILE A 74 -7.84 7.51 -6.98
CA ILE A 74 -7.05 7.25 -8.18
C ILE A 74 -6.23 8.49 -8.51
N ASN A 75 -4.96 8.31 -8.82
CA ASN A 75 -4.10 9.38 -9.31
C ASN A 75 -4.11 9.46 -10.85
N LEU A 76 -3.97 10.66 -11.40
CA LEU A 76 -3.86 10.88 -12.84
C LEU A 76 -2.71 10.09 -13.47
N GLU A 77 -1.60 9.94 -12.77
CA GLU A 77 -0.48 9.09 -13.19
C GLU A 77 -0.89 7.62 -13.44
N GLN A 78 -1.75 7.08 -12.59
CA GLN A 78 -2.25 5.72 -12.75
C GLN A 78 -3.11 5.58 -14.00
N ILE A 79 -3.98 6.56 -14.26
CA ILE A 79 -4.82 6.58 -15.46
C ILE A 79 -3.93 6.61 -16.71
N GLN A 80 -2.93 7.46 -16.75
CA GLN A 80 -1.98 7.53 -17.86
C GLN A 80 -1.24 6.21 -18.08
N LYS A 81 -0.78 5.55 -17.00
CA LYS A 81 -0.18 4.21 -17.05
C LYS A 81 -1.16 3.15 -17.62
N TYR A 82 -2.45 3.26 -17.36
CA TYR A 82 -3.44 2.34 -17.90
C TYR A 82 -3.77 2.62 -19.35
N ILE A 83 -3.74 3.88 -19.78
CA ILE A 83 -3.85 4.28 -21.20
C ILE A 83 -2.64 3.74 -21.96
N SER A 84 -1.42 3.96 -21.48
CA SER A 84 -0.19 3.44 -22.10
C SER A 84 -0.15 1.91 -22.21
N LYS A 85 -0.89 1.20 -21.35
CA LYS A 85 -1.03 -0.27 -21.39
C LYS A 85 -2.24 -0.74 -22.20
N ASN A 86 -2.87 0.12 -22.97
CA ASN A 86 -4.07 -0.15 -23.77
C ASN A 86 -5.25 -0.74 -22.97
N LYS A 87 -5.31 -0.48 -21.66
CA LYS A 87 -6.43 -0.89 -20.80
C LYS A 87 -7.56 0.12 -20.79
N LEU A 88 -7.27 1.37 -21.06
CA LEU A 88 -8.25 2.46 -21.21
C LEU A 88 -8.06 3.09 -22.60
N LYS A 89 -9.15 3.35 -23.30
CA LYS A 89 -9.13 3.98 -24.61
C LYS A 89 -9.08 5.50 -24.45
N THR A 90 -8.19 6.15 -25.18
CA THR A 90 -8.15 7.61 -25.31
C THR A 90 -9.37 8.07 -26.10
N GLY A 91 -10.09 9.10 -25.61
CA GLY A 91 -11.28 9.64 -26.31
C GLY A 91 -12.61 8.97 -25.93
N SER A 92 -12.63 7.94 -25.09
CA SER A 92 -13.85 7.45 -24.46
C SER A 92 -14.01 8.05 -23.06
N THR A 93 -15.26 8.28 -22.63
CA THR A 93 -15.55 8.72 -21.25
C THR A 93 -15.21 7.60 -20.26
N ILE A 94 -14.26 7.86 -19.39
CA ILE A 94 -13.84 6.90 -18.36
C ILE A 94 -14.84 6.92 -17.22
N ASN A 95 -15.70 5.92 -17.15
CA ASN A 95 -16.73 5.76 -16.14
C ASN A 95 -16.31 4.75 -15.06
N LEU A 96 -16.97 4.79 -13.91
CA LEU A 96 -16.77 3.85 -12.80
C LEU A 96 -16.89 2.38 -13.28
N ASN A 97 -17.79 2.08 -14.21
CA ASN A 97 -17.98 0.73 -14.74
C ASN A 97 -16.79 0.25 -15.58
N GLU A 98 -16.18 1.13 -16.36
CA GLU A 98 -14.96 0.83 -17.12
C GLU A 98 -13.76 0.57 -16.20
N LEU A 99 -13.62 1.36 -15.15
CA LEU A 99 -12.58 1.17 -14.13
C LEU A 99 -12.73 -0.19 -13.42
N LYS A 100 -13.96 -0.65 -13.17
CA LYS A 100 -14.25 -1.98 -12.62
C LYS A 100 -13.97 -3.10 -13.61
N LYS A 101 -14.42 -2.98 -14.86
CA LYS A 101 -14.19 -3.96 -15.94
C LYS A 101 -12.70 -4.21 -16.15
N ASN A 102 -11.90 -3.15 -16.15
CA ASN A 102 -10.46 -3.23 -16.32
C ASN A 102 -9.70 -3.64 -15.04
N LYS A 103 -10.42 -3.99 -13.96
CA LYS A 103 -9.87 -4.38 -12.65
C LYS A 103 -8.93 -3.34 -12.05
N ILE A 104 -9.14 -2.06 -12.36
CA ILE A 104 -8.38 -0.93 -11.79
C ILE A 104 -8.86 -0.66 -10.37
N ILE A 105 -10.16 -0.78 -10.14
CA ILE A 105 -10.80 -0.65 -8.83
C ILE A 105 -11.59 -1.92 -8.48
N LYS A 106 -11.80 -2.14 -7.18
CA LYS A 106 -12.58 -3.27 -6.67
C LYS A 106 -14.08 -3.08 -6.97
N ASN A 107 -14.81 -4.16 -7.21
CA ASN A 107 -16.25 -4.11 -7.51
C ASN A 107 -17.11 -3.49 -6.39
N LYS A 108 -16.67 -3.56 -5.15
CA LYS A 108 -17.36 -2.96 -3.98
C LYS A 108 -17.37 -1.43 -3.98
N ILE A 109 -16.49 -0.79 -4.73
CA ILE A 109 -16.36 0.67 -4.77
C ILE A 109 -17.58 1.29 -5.43
N LYS A 110 -18.16 2.30 -4.78
CA LYS A 110 -19.30 3.06 -5.28
C LYS A 110 -18.93 4.47 -5.73
N LYS A 111 -17.88 5.05 -5.17
CA LYS A 111 -17.45 6.42 -5.42
C LYS A 111 -15.97 6.47 -5.79
N VAL A 112 -15.61 7.40 -6.67
CA VAL A 112 -14.23 7.61 -7.11
C VAL A 112 -13.81 9.05 -6.83
N LYS A 113 -12.62 9.20 -6.24
CA LYS A 113 -11.95 10.49 -6.06
C LYS A 113 -10.69 10.53 -6.91
N LEU A 114 -10.59 11.56 -7.74
CA LEU A 114 -9.44 11.79 -8.61
C LEU A 114 -8.45 12.77 -8.00
N LEU A 115 -7.15 12.41 -7.99
CA LEU A 115 -6.06 13.25 -7.51
C LEU A 115 -5.07 13.55 -8.63
N GLY A 116 -4.58 14.80 -8.66
CA GLY A 116 -3.65 15.30 -9.67
C GLY A 116 -2.23 15.43 -9.16
N ASN A 117 -1.50 14.32 -9.08
CA ASN A 117 -0.10 14.37 -8.63
C ASN A 117 0.87 14.68 -9.78
N VAL A 118 0.60 14.19 -10.98
CA VAL A 118 1.45 14.33 -12.18
C VAL A 118 0.67 14.97 -13.32
N ASP A 119 1.36 15.63 -14.24
CA ASP A 119 0.75 16.20 -15.43
C ASP A 119 0.42 15.12 -16.44
N ILE A 120 -0.74 15.25 -17.10
CA ILE A 120 -1.21 14.31 -18.13
C ILE A 120 -0.84 14.85 -19.50
N LYS A 121 -0.51 13.92 -20.40
CA LYS A 121 -0.22 14.22 -21.81
C LYS A 121 -1.42 13.99 -22.72
N ASP A 122 -2.29 13.06 -22.36
CA ASP A 122 -3.40 12.61 -23.17
C ASP A 122 -4.68 13.35 -22.79
N LYS A 123 -5.55 13.63 -23.77
CA LYS A 123 -6.88 14.16 -23.54
C LYS A 123 -7.76 13.07 -22.93
N ILE A 124 -8.37 13.36 -21.77
CA ILE A 124 -9.16 12.40 -21.01
C ILE A 124 -10.50 13.01 -20.63
N ASP A 125 -11.58 12.31 -20.98
CA ASP A 125 -12.92 12.61 -20.53
C ASP A 125 -13.29 11.65 -19.39
N ILE A 126 -13.66 12.18 -18.21
CA ILE A 126 -13.82 11.35 -17.02
C ILE A 126 -15.07 11.70 -16.22
N GLU A 127 -15.79 10.67 -15.75
CA GLU A 127 -16.92 10.80 -14.83
C GLU A 127 -16.53 10.31 -13.44
N VAL A 128 -16.52 11.22 -12.45
CA VAL A 128 -16.09 10.93 -11.06
C VAL A 128 -16.98 11.64 -10.04
N ASN A 129 -17.01 11.16 -8.81
CA ASN A 129 -17.76 11.80 -7.73
C ASN A 129 -16.99 12.95 -7.08
N PHE A 130 -15.67 12.81 -6.95
CA PHE A 130 -14.83 13.83 -6.33
C PHE A 130 -13.56 14.06 -7.14
N ILE A 131 -13.10 15.30 -7.18
CA ILE A 131 -11.86 15.69 -7.83
C ILE A 131 -11.09 16.70 -6.98
N SER A 132 -9.77 16.64 -7.00
CA SER A 132 -8.92 17.68 -6.39
C SER A 132 -8.79 18.88 -7.32
N LYS A 133 -8.57 20.08 -6.77
CA LYS A 133 -8.35 21.31 -7.56
C LYS A 133 -7.22 21.14 -8.57
N SER A 134 -6.08 20.62 -8.14
CA SER A 134 -4.94 20.36 -9.02
C SER A 134 -5.24 19.34 -10.15
N ALA A 135 -6.07 18.32 -9.90
CA ALA A 135 -6.47 17.39 -10.95
C ALA A 135 -7.37 18.04 -11.98
N LYS A 136 -8.28 18.89 -11.54
CA LYS A 136 -9.20 19.63 -12.42
C LYS A 136 -8.43 20.54 -13.39
N GLU A 137 -7.53 21.37 -12.85
CA GLU A 137 -6.69 22.26 -13.64
C GLU A 137 -5.84 21.53 -14.68
N LYS A 138 -5.29 20.36 -14.33
CA LYS A 138 -4.45 19.57 -15.22
C LYS A 138 -5.24 18.93 -16.37
N ILE A 139 -6.45 18.45 -16.11
CA ILE A 139 -7.32 17.89 -17.15
C ILE A 139 -7.83 18.99 -18.08
N GLU A 140 -8.23 20.15 -17.55
CA GLU A 140 -8.67 21.29 -18.34
C GLU A 140 -7.54 21.83 -19.24
N LYS A 141 -6.29 21.87 -18.74
CA LYS A 141 -5.11 22.23 -19.54
C LYS A 141 -4.88 21.31 -20.73
N THR A 142 -5.19 20.03 -20.62
CA THR A 142 -5.06 19.07 -21.73
C THR A 142 -6.30 18.99 -22.63
N GLY A 143 -7.32 19.83 -22.38
CA GLY A 143 -8.56 19.87 -23.15
C GLY A 143 -9.52 18.73 -22.88
N GLY A 144 -9.35 18.03 -21.75
CA GLY A 144 -10.26 16.98 -21.28
C GLY A 144 -11.52 17.55 -20.63
N SER A 145 -12.57 16.74 -20.55
CA SER A 145 -13.83 17.10 -19.89
C SER A 145 -14.02 16.29 -18.58
N ILE A 146 -14.63 16.94 -17.59
CA ILE A 146 -14.90 16.34 -16.28
C ILE A 146 -16.39 16.45 -15.99
N LYS A 147 -17.02 15.32 -15.73
CA LYS A 147 -18.41 15.25 -15.28
C LYS A 147 -18.45 14.76 -13.84
N LEU A 148 -18.99 15.59 -12.96
CA LEU A 148 -19.17 15.22 -11.55
C LEU A 148 -20.50 14.49 -11.37
N LEU A 149 -20.43 13.31 -10.77
CA LEU A 149 -21.58 12.51 -10.38
C LEU A 149 -21.91 12.78 -8.90
N ASN A 150 -23.13 13.12 -8.60
CA ASN A 150 -23.64 13.30 -7.23
C ASN A 150 -23.92 11.96 -6.56
#